data_eae2f7cc9b16f082f3fb88d1227987bd
#
_entry.id   eae2f7cc9b16f082f3fb88d1227987bd
#
_cell.length_a   1.000
_cell.length_b   1.000
_cell.length_c   1.000
_cell.angle_alpha   90.00
_cell.angle_beta   90.00
_cell.angle_gamma   90.00
#
_symmetry.space_group_name_H-M   'P 1'
#
loop_
_entity.id
_entity.type
_entity.pdbx_description
1 polymer ?
#
loop_
_entity_poly.entity_id
_entity_poly.type
_entity_poly.pdbx_seq_one_letter_code
_entity_poly.pdbx_strand_id
1 'polypeptide(L)'
;MMCAGVTTYNALRNSGAGEGDVVAIFGVGGLGHLAIRFASKMGCKTIAIGRGKDKEEIVRKLGARHYIDTKSQNPVEELVKIGGAKIILGTGPGGKALSSVLGGVAVNGKLIIIGASDEPLELSPNFFFFGHRSVVGWLAGSSIDSEDTLSFSVSSGVRSMNQVFPLESAAEAFDLMMNGKARFRAVLTTGN
;
A
#
# COMPACT_ATOMS: atom_id res chain seq x y z
N MET A 1 11.08 9.58 -0.73
CA MET A 1 9.98 9.82 -1.68
C MET A 1 10.27 9.28 -3.08
N MET A 2 11.48 9.36 -3.58
CA MET A 2 11.88 9.08 -4.97
C MET A 2 11.83 7.60 -5.43
N CYS A 3 11.47 6.66 -4.56
CA CYS A 3 11.15 5.29 -4.93
C CYS A 3 9.75 4.95 -4.40
N ALA A 4 9.62 4.68 -3.10
CA ALA A 4 8.34 4.29 -2.50
C ALA A 4 7.23 5.35 -2.66
N GLY A 5 7.58 6.64 -2.65
CA GLY A 5 6.63 7.74 -2.86
C GLY A 5 6.10 7.76 -4.27
N VAL A 6 6.99 7.85 -5.27
CA VAL A 6 6.58 7.88 -6.68
C VAL A 6 5.83 6.62 -7.08
N THR A 7 6.27 5.44 -6.64
CA THR A 7 5.58 4.18 -6.94
C THR A 7 4.15 4.19 -6.41
N THR A 8 3.94 4.56 -5.15
CA THR A 8 2.61 4.53 -4.52
C THR A 8 1.69 5.63 -5.05
N TYR A 9 2.22 6.85 -5.20
CA TYR A 9 1.46 7.97 -5.74
C TYR A 9 1.03 7.70 -7.17
N ASN A 10 1.97 7.30 -8.02
CA ASN A 10 1.73 7.12 -9.44
C ASN A 10 0.80 5.92 -9.73
N ALA A 11 0.96 4.81 -8.98
CA ALA A 11 0.03 3.70 -9.04
C ALA A 11 -1.41 4.12 -8.69
N LEU A 12 -1.59 4.91 -7.62
CA LEU A 12 -2.90 5.40 -7.20
C LEU A 12 -3.49 6.40 -8.19
N ARG A 13 -2.70 7.39 -8.64
CA ARG A 13 -3.13 8.39 -9.63
C ARG A 13 -3.64 7.76 -10.92
N ASN A 14 -3.00 6.69 -11.38
CA ASN A 14 -3.35 5.99 -12.61
C ASN A 14 -4.28 4.78 -12.40
N SER A 15 -4.75 4.56 -11.17
CA SER A 15 -5.60 3.41 -10.84
C SER A 15 -7.00 3.48 -11.45
N GLY A 16 -7.49 4.68 -11.69
CA GLY A 16 -8.88 4.96 -12.04
C GLY A 16 -9.81 5.07 -10.82
N ALA A 17 -9.26 5.07 -9.59
CA ALA A 17 -10.01 5.42 -8.39
C ALA A 17 -10.11 6.93 -8.25
N GLY A 18 -11.28 7.41 -7.85
CA GLY A 18 -11.57 8.80 -7.57
C GLY A 18 -12.00 9.04 -6.12
N GLU A 19 -12.41 10.27 -5.85
CA GLU A 19 -12.95 10.67 -4.56
C GLU A 19 -14.15 9.79 -4.18
N GLY A 20 -14.16 9.32 -2.94
CA GLY A 20 -15.22 8.45 -2.41
C GLY A 20 -15.09 6.97 -2.74
N ASP A 21 -14.23 6.57 -3.69
CA ASP A 21 -13.99 5.16 -4.00
C ASP A 21 -13.27 4.44 -2.83
N VAL A 22 -13.57 3.16 -2.68
CA VAL A 22 -12.89 2.31 -1.69
C VAL A 22 -11.54 1.85 -2.24
N VAL A 23 -10.48 2.25 -1.58
CA VAL A 23 -9.10 1.84 -1.87
C VAL A 23 -8.54 1.08 -0.67
N ALA A 24 -8.26 -0.20 -0.86
CA ALA A 24 -7.67 -1.07 0.15
C ALA A 24 -6.16 -1.18 -0.06
N ILE A 25 -5.38 -0.90 0.97
CA ILE A 25 -3.93 -1.02 0.96
C ILE A 25 -3.56 -2.32 1.68
N PHE A 26 -3.12 -3.32 0.93
CA PHE A 26 -2.69 -4.60 1.46
C PHE A 26 -1.19 -4.60 1.75
N GLY A 27 -0.88 -4.64 3.04
CA GLY A 27 0.47 -4.51 3.57
C GLY A 27 0.76 -3.11 4.11
N VAL A 28 1.19 -3.05 5.38
CA VAL A 28 1.53 -1.80 6.08
C VAL A 28 3.01 -1.79 6.41
N GLY A 29 3.79 -1.35 5.46
CA GLY A 29 5.25 -1.22 5.54
C GLY A 29 5.74 0.05 4.86
N GLY A 30 6.97 0.00 4.31
CA GLY A 30 7.62 1.13 3.68
C GLY A 30 6.87 1.73 2.48
N LEU A 31 6.14 0.92 1.70
CA LEU A 31 5.25 1.37 0.64
C LEU A 31 3.85 1.69 1.21
N GLY A 32 3.30 0.77 2.00
CA GLY A 32 1.90 0.85 2.44
C GLY A 32 1.58 2.09 3.27
N HIS A 33 2.48 2.56 4.14
CA HIS A 33 2.21 3.78 4.92
C HIS A 33 2.08 5.03 4.04
N LEU A 34 2.87 5.12 2.96
CA LEU A 34 2.75 6.20 1.98
C LEU A 34 1.48 6.04 1.14
N ALA A 35 1.17 4.81 0.69
CA ALA A 35 -0.04 4.52 -0.04
C ALA A 35 -1.30 4.92 0.72
N ILE A 36 -1.38 4.63 2.03
CA ILE A 36 -2.48 5.04 2.89
C ILE A 36 -2.62 6.56 2.91
N ARG A 37 -1.51 7.28 3.09
CA ARG A 37 -1.53 8.75 3.11
C ARG A 37 -1.95 9.33 1.76
N PHE A 38 -1.39 8.86 0.68
CA PHE A 38 -1.75 9.33 -0.66
C PHE A 38 -3.21 9.05 -0.99
N ALA A 39 -3.70 7.82 -0.81
CA ALA A 39 -5.09 7.47 -1.07
C ALA A 39 -6.06 8.33 -0.25
N SER A 40 -5.77 8.53 1.03
CA SER A 40 -6.57 9.38 1.90
C SER A 40 -6.58 10.84 1.43
N LYS A 41 -5.42 11.39 1.02
CA LYS A 41 -5.30 12.78 0.54
C LYS A 41 -5.88 12.98 -0.87
N MET A 42 -6.04 11.91 -1.64
CA MET A 42 -6.77 11.88 -2.91
C MET A 42 -8.29 11.76 -2.72
N GLY A 43 -8.80 11.76 -1.49
CA GLY A 43 -10.24 11.70 -1.19
C GLY A 43 -10.84 10.30 -1.15
N CYS A 44 -10.01 9.24 -1.25
CA CYS A 44 -10.50 7.86 -1.24
C CYS A 44 -10.94 7.41 0.17
N LYS A 45 -11.90 6.49 0.21
CA LYS A 45 -12.23 5.72 1.41
C LYS A 45 -11.14 4.68 1.64
N THR A 46 -10.09 5.06 2.34
CA THR A 46 -8.88 4.23 2.50
C THR A 46 -9.07 3.18 3.58
N ILE A 47 -8.79 1.92 3.25
CA ILE A 47 -8.78 0.78 4.15
C ILE A 47 -7.37 0.22 4.19
N ALA A 48 -6.83 0.03 5.39
CA ALA A 48 -5.55 -0.63 5.56
C ALA A 48 -5.76 -2.09 5.96
N ILE A 49 -5.06 -3.01 5.31
CA ILE A 49 -5.08 -4.43 5.61
C ILE A 49 -3.68 -4.83 6.05
N GLY A 50 -3.57 -5.33 7.27
CA GLY A 50 -2.29 -5.71 7.86
C GLY A 50 -2.41 -6.89 8.81
N ARG A 51 -1.29 -7.32 9.39
CA ARG A 51 -1.24 -8.45 10.30
C ARG A 51 -0.98 -7.97 11.72
N GLY A 52 -1.93 -8.23 12.62
CA GLY A 52 -1.86 -7.86 14.04
C GLY A 52 -2.29 -6.43 14.32
N LYS A 53 -2.70 -6.17 15.56
CA LYS A 53 -3.29 -4.90 16.00
C LYS A 53 -2.27 -3.78 16.25
N ASP A 54 -0.99 -4.10 16.30
CA ASP A 54 0.09 -3.16 16.64
C ASP A 54 0.20 -1.95 15.69
N LYS A 55 -0.36 -2.07 14.49
CA LYS A 55 -0.34 -1.01 13.47
C LYS A 55 -1.66 -0.23 13.36
N GLU A 56 -2.72 -0.65 14.03
CA GLU A 56 -4.05 -0.05 13.85
C GLU A 56 -4.07 1.44 14.17
N GLU A 57 -3.52 1.83 15.31
CA GLU A 57 -3.51 3.24 15.71
C GLU A 57 -2.74 4.11 14.72
N ILE A 58 -1.59 3.64 14.27
CA ILE A 58 -0.75 4.40 13.35
C ILE A 58 -1.39 4.52 11.96
N VAL A 59 -2.03 3.47 11.44
CA VAL A 59 -2.68 3.57 10.12
C VAL A 59 -3.89 4.48 10.13
N ARG A 60 -4.61 4.57 11.26
CA ARG A 60 -5.68 5.56 11.44
C ARG A 60 -5.14 6.99 11.42
N LYS A 61 -4.02 7.26 12.09
CA LYS A 61 -3.30 8.55 12.03
C LYS A 61 -2.79 8.88 10.62
N LEU A 62 -2.49 7.87 9.81
CA LEU A 62 -2.10 8.03 8.41
C LEU A 62 -3.28 8.34 7.47
N GLY A 63 -4.53 8.19 7.95
CA GLY A 63 -5.75 8.50 7.21
C GLY A 63 -6.58 7.29 6.77
N ALA A 64 -6.25 6.08 7.22
CA ALA A 64 -7.12 4.93 7.00
C ALA A 64 -8.41 5.06 7.82
N ARG A 65 -9.57 4.89 7.16
CA ARG A 65 -10.88 4.87 7.84
C ARG A 65 -11.12 3.57 8.61
N HIS A 66 -10.63 2.46 8.08
CA HIS A 66 -10.74 1.13 8.66
C HIS A 66 -9.41 0.41 8.62
N TYR A 67 -9.22 -0.47 9.60
CA TYR A 67 -8.11 -1.40 9.65
C TYR A 67 -8.67 -2.82 9.70
N ILE A 68 -8.19 -3.70 8.84
CA ILE A 68 -8.51 -5.11 8.81
C ILE A 68 -7.28 -5.88 9.29
N ASP A 69 -7.41 -6.54 10.45
CA ASP A 69 -6.35 -7.40 10.98
C ASP A 69 -6.53 -8.83 10.46
N THR A 70 -5.64 -9.25 9.57
CA THR A 70 -5.68 -10.60 8.97
C THR A 70 -5.44 -11.75 9.94
N LYS A 71 -5.08 -11.48 11.20
CA LYS A 71 -5.02 -12.51 12.26
C LYS A 71 -6.38 -12.87 12.83
N SER A 72 -7.32 -11.93 12.81
CA SER A 72 -8.62 -12.05 13.47
C SER A 72 -9.81 -11.86 12.54
N GLN A 73 -9.59 -11.35 11.33
CA GLN A 73 -10.64 -11.03 10.37
C GLN A 73 -10.31 -11.61 8.98
N ASN A 74 -11.34 -11.99 8.24
CA ASN A 74 -11.21 -12.35 6.83
C ASN A 74 -11.31 -11.06 5.98
N PRO A 75 -10.23 -10.64 5.29
CA PRO A 75 -10.24 -9.38 4.56
C PRO A 75 -11.23 -9.37 3.40
N VAL A 76 -11.53 -10.51 2.78
CA VAL A 76 -12.53 -10.60 1.71
C VAL A 76 -13.92 -10.30 2.26
N GLU A 77 -14.30 -10.95 3.35
CA GLU A 77 -15.61 -10.73 3.97
C GLU A 77 -15.81 -9.28 4.41
N GLU A 78 -14.77 -8.69 5.02
CA GLU A 78 -14.85 -7.30 5.46
C GLU A 78 -14.97 -6.32 4.28
N LEU A 79 -14.26 -6.56 3.18
CA LEU A 79 -14.37 -5.75 1.98
C LEU A 79 -15.74 -5.95 1.29
N VAL A 80 -16.23 -7.17 1.20
CA VAL A 80 -17.54 -7.48 0.57
C VAL A 80 -18.68 -6.79 1.31
N LYS A 81 -18.66 -6.72 2.65
CA LYS A 81 -19.67 -5.99 3.45
C LYS A 81 -19.85 -4.53 3.04
N ILE A 82 -18.83 -3.93 2.45
CA ILE A 82 -18.84 -2.52 2.02
C ILE A 82 -18.90 -2.35 0.50
N GLY A 83 -19.24 -3.42 -0.23
CA GLY A 83 -19.36 -3.43 -1.69
C GLY A 83 -18.08 -3.76 -2.46
N GLY A 84 -17.02 -4.16 -1.75
CA GLY A 84 -15.70 -4.45 -2.31
C GLY A 84 -14.83 -3.21 -2.50
N ALA A 85 -13.55 -3.44 -2.76
CA ALA A 85 -12.60 -2.37 -3.04
C ALA A 85 -12.50 -2.11 -4.56
N LYS A 86 -12.64 -0.86 -4.97
CA LYS A 86 -12.36 -0.43 -6.36
C LYS A 86 -10.92 -0.74 -6.71
N ILE A 87 -10.02 -0.50 -5.78
CA ILE A 87 -8.59 -0.82 -5.90
C ILE A 87 -8.14 -1.58 -4.66
N ILE A 88 -7.46 -2.69 -4.87
CA ILE A 88 -6.58 -3.28 -3.85
C ILE A 88 -5.15 -3.00 -4.30
N LEU A 89 -4.40 -2.24 -3.51
CA LEU A 89 -2.99 -1.96 -3.77
C LEU A 89 -2.13 -2.92 -2.93
N GLY A 90 -1.52 -3.89 -3.59
CA GLY A 90 -0.64 -4.89 -2.98
C GLY A 90 0.77 -4.35 -2.81
N THR A 91 1.16 -4.05 -1.58
CA THR A 91 2.48 -3.47 -1.23
C THR A 91 3.40 -4.47 -0.54
N GLY A 92 2.84 -5.61 -0.11
CA GLY A 92 3.59 -6.68 0.56
C GLY A 92 4.10 -7.73 -0.41
N PRO A 93 5.12 -8.49 -0.01
CA PRO A 93 5.58 -9.65 -0.74
C PRO A 93 4.58 -10.81 -0.61
N GLY A 94 4.59 -11.70 -1.62
CA GLY A 94 3.90 -12.97 -1.58
C GLY A 94 2.64 -13.03 -2.44
N GLY A 95 2.72 -13.80 -3.53
CA GLY A 95 1.62 -14.03 -4.45
C GLY A 95 0.44 -14.73 -3.78
N LYS A 96 0.70 -15.72 -2.91
CA LYS A 96 -0.32 -16.43 -2.14
C LYS A 96 -1.13 -15.50 -1.22
N ALA A 97 -0.44 -14.56 -0.56
CA ALA A 97 -1.11 -13.58 0.29
C ALA A 97 -1.97 -12.62 -0.54
N LEU A 98 -1.49 -12.19 -1.73
CA LEU A 98 -2.28 -11.38 -2.66
C LEU A 98 -3.49 -12.16 -3.21
N SER A 99 -3.34 -13.45 -3.51
CA SER A 99 -4.44 -14.31 -3.96
C SER A 99 -5.57 -14.36 -2.91
N SER A 100 -5.24 -14.34 -1.62
CA SER A 100 -6.22 -14.42 -0.53
C SER A 100 -7.16 -13.21 -0.41
N VAL A 101 -6.83 -12.07 -1.03
CA VAL A 101 -7.65 -10.85 -0.95
C VAL A 101 -8.42 -10.55 -2.24
N LEU A 102 -8.24 -11.34 -3.28
CA LEU A 102 -8.85 -11.11 -4.60
C LEU A 102 -10.38 -11.06 -4.56
N GLY A 103 -11.02 -11.89 -3.76
CA GLY A 103 -12.49 -11.87 -3.58
C GLY A 103 -13.04 -10.55 -3.05
N GLY A 104 -12.18 -9.71 -2.47
CA GLY A 104 -12.55 -8.38 -2.00
C GLY A 104 -12.51 -7.28 -3.06
N VAL A 105 -12.05 -7.58 -4.28
CA VAL A 105 -12.05 -6.62 -5.41
C VAL A 105 -13.47 -6.46 -5.93
N ALA A 106 -13.95 -5.22 -6.01
CA ALA A 106 -15.28 -4.89 -6.52
C ALA A 106 -15.43 -5.22 -8.02
N VAL A 107 -16.67 -5.19 -8.52
CA VAL A 107 -16.92 -5.25 -9.96
C VAL A 107 -16.24 -4.04 -10.63
N ASN A 108 -15.61 -4.25 -11.78
CA ASN A 108 -14.75 -3.29 -12.48
C ASN A 108 -13.56 -2.78 -11.64
N GLY A 109 -13.22 -3.49 -10.57
CA GLY A 109 -12.09 -3.16 -9.71
C GLY A 109 -10.77 -3.75 -10.19
N LYS A 110 -9.69 -3.36 -9.53
CA LYS A 110 -8.32 -3.80 -9.87
C LYS A 110 -7.53 -4.22 -8.64
N LEU A 111 -6.74 -5.28 -8.80
CA LEU A 111 -5.56 -5.49 -7.96
C LEU A 111 -4.37 -4.82 -8.64
N ILE A 112 -3.70 -3.90 -7.95
CA ILE A 112 -2.46 -3.27 -8.42
C ILE A 112 -1.32 -3.77 -7.55
N ILE A 113 -0.32 -4.40 -8.16
CA ILE A 113 0.84 -5.00 -7.48
C ILE A 113 2.02 -4.05 -7.61
N ILE A 114 2.53 -3.59 -6.47
CA ILE A 114 3.72 -2.73 -6.39
C ILE A 114 4.82 -3.30 -5.50
N GLY A 115 4.55 -4.41 -4.82
CA GLY A 115 5.55 -5.18 -4.06
C GLY A 115 6.14 -6.28 -4.94
N ALA A 116 7.47 -6.39 -4.95
CA ALA A 116 8.16 -7.46 -5.67
C ALA A 116 8.11 -8.78 -4.89
N SER A 117 7.87 -9.89 -5.59
CA SER A 117 7.93 -11.26 -5.06
C SER A 117 8.11 -12.24 -6.20
N ASP A 118 8.88 -13.30 -5.95
CA ASP A 118 9.01 -14.45 -6.86
C ASP A 118 7.92 -15.51 -6.61
N GLU A 119 7.10 -15.32 -5.58
CA GLU A 119 6.00 -16.24 -5.27
C GLU A 119 4.86 -16.08 -6.28
N PRO A 120 4.39 -17.18 -6.90
CA PRO A 120 3.31 -17.12 -7.89
C PRO A 120 2.01 -16.54 -7.32
N LEU A 121 1.32 -15.73 -8.13
CA LEU A 121 -0.04 -15.29 -7.89
C LEU A 121 -1.02 -16.30 -8.51
N GLU A 122 -1.86 -16.91 -7.69
CA GLU A 122 -2.88 -17.85 -8.14
C GLU A 122 -4.18 -17.11 -8.46
N LEU A 123 -4.66 -17.26 -9.71
CA LEU A 123 -5.85 -16.59 -10.23
C LEU A 123 -6.76 -17.57 -10.95
N SER A 124 -8.04 -17.56 -10.60
CA SER A 124 -9.07 -18.25 -11.39
C SER A 124 -9.49 -17.34 -12.56
N PRO A 125 -9.72 -17.91 -13.78
CA PRO A 125 -10.33 -17.15 -14.88
C PRO A 125 -11.65 -16.48 -14.50
N ASN A 126 -12.42 -17.07 -13.61
CA ASN A 126 -13.69 -16.52 -13.11
C ASN A 126 -13.51 -15.18 -12.39
N PHE A 127 -12.33 -14.92 -11.80
CA PHE A 127 -12.02 -13.63 -11.20
C PHE A 127 -12.17 -12.51 -12.23
N PHE A 128 -11.66 -12.70 -13.42
CA PHE A 128 -11.73 -11.72 -14.50
C PHE A 128 -13.13 -11.66 -15.11
N PHE A 129 -13.68 -12.84 -15.44
CA PHE A 129 -14.91 -12.97 -16.23
C PHE A 129 -16.15 -12.41 -15.51
N PHE A 130 -16.43 -12.83 -14.28
CA PHE A 130 -17.67 -12.44 -13.58
C PHE A 130 -17.66 -11.04 -12.97
N GLY A 131 -16.59 -10.33 -13.02
CA GLY A 131 -16.51 -9.02 -12.37
C GLY A 131 -15.82 -7.95 -13.21
N HIS A 132 -15.44 -8.26 -14.46
CA HIS A 132 -14.62 -7.36 -15.29
C HIS A 132 -13.43 -6.79 -14.53
N ARG A 133 -12.80 -7.64 -13.70
CA ARG A 133 -11.68 -7.28 -12.84
C ARG A 133 -10.37 -7.37 -13.60
N SER A 134 -9.37 -6.65 -13.11
CA SER A 134 -8.03 -6.71 -13.69
C SER A 134 -6.97 -6.82 -12.62
N VAL A 135 -5.81 -7.35 -13.02
CA VAL A 135 -4.58 -7.35 -12.24
C VAL A 135 -3.52 -6.63 -13.06
N VAL A 136 -2.86 -5.66 -12.45
CA VAL A 136 -1.82 -4.87 -13.10
C VAL A 136 -0.61 -4.71 -12.17
N GLY A 137 0.58 -4.67 -12.74
CA GLY A 137 1.79 -4.29 -12.03
C GLY A 137 2.06 -2.80 -12.19
N TRP A 138 2.71 -2.19 -11.20
CA TRP A 138 3.18 -0.81 -11.28
C TRP A 138 4.52 -0.65 -10.60
N LEU A 139 5.44 0.03 -11.26
CA LEU A 139 6.77 0.31 -10.73
C LEU A 139 7.17 1.75 -11.04
N ALA A 140 7.49 2.50 -9.99
CA ALA A 140 8.05 3.85 -10.07
C ALA A 140 7.28 4.80 -11.02
N GLY A 141 8.00 5.57 -11.81
CA GLY A 141 7.52 6.54 -12.78
C GLY A 141 8.69 7.27 -13.44
N SER A 142 8.39 8.21 -14.30
CA SER A 142 9.34 9.10 -14.97
C SER A 142 9.83 10.21 -14.01
N SER A 143 10.70 11.09 -14.52
CA SER A 143 11.11 12.31 -13.81
C SER A 143 9.94 13.25 -13.53
N ILE A 144 9.03 13.41 -14.49
CA ILE A 144 7.81 14.22 -14.33
C ILE A 144 6.92 13.63 -13.23
N ASP A 145 6.73 12.31 -13.20
CA ASP A 145 5.96 11.65 -12.12
C ASP A 145 6.60 11.87 -10.74
N SER A 146 7.91 12.00 -10.69
CA SER A 146 8.63 12.29 -9.45
C SER A 146 8.41 13.73 -9.01
N GLU A 147 8.43 14.71 -9.91
CA GLU A 147 8.09 16.11 -9.64
C GLU A 147 6.64 16.24 -9.15
N ASP A 148 5.69 15.62 -9.85
CA ASP A 148 4.27 15.60 -9.47
C ASP A 148 4.07 14.98 -8.08
N THR A 149 4.79 13.89 -7.77
CA THR A 149 4.75 13.25 -6.47
C THR A 149 5.23 14.19 -5.37
N LEU A 150 6.32 14.90 -5.59
CA LEU A 150 6.85 15.85 -4.62
C LEU A 150 5.93 17.06 -4.46
N SER A 151 5.43 17.61 -5.55
CA SER A 151 4.46 18.72 -5.56
C SER A 151 3.20 18.36 -4.79
N PHE A 152 2.61 17.20 -5.08
CA PHE A 152 1.45 16.71 -4.33
C PHE A 152 1.78 16.48 -2.86
N SER A 153 2.95 15.93 -2.56
CA SER A 153 3.39 15.68 -1.18
C SER A 153 3.50 16.97 -0.37
N VAL A 154 4.03 18.02 -0.99
CA VAL A 154 4.15 19.34 -0.34
C VAL A 154 2.77 19.96 -0.10
N SER A 155 1.92 20.00 -1.14
CA SER A 155 0.60 20.65 -1.07
C SER A 155 -0.37 19.91 -0.12
N SER A 156 -0.29 18.56 -0.07
CA SER A 156 -1.18 17.73 0.77
C SER A 156 -0.62 17.38 2.15
N GLY A 157 0.65 17.73 2.42
CA GLY A 157 1.34 17.40 3.67
C GLY A 157 1.70 15.94 3.84
N VAL A 158 1.80 15.17 2.75
CA VAL A 158 2.24 13.77 2.80
C VAL A 158 3.75 13.72 3.06
N ARG A 159 4.16 13.02 4.11
CA ARG A 159 5.55 12.82 4.51
C ARG A 159 5.82 11.34 4.76
N SER A 160 7.03 10.89 4.46
CA SER A 160 7.49 9.57 4.88
C SER A 160 7.74 9.55 6.38
N MET A 161 7.39 8.45 7.03
CA MET A 161 7.78 8.18 8.41
C MET A 161 9.14 7.48 8.41
N ASN A 162 10.14 8.16 8.94
CA ASN A 162 11.52 7.72 8.94
C ASN A 162 12.02 7.49 10.37
N GLN A 163 12.76 6.39 10.56
CA GLN A 163 13.65 6.18 11.69
C GLN A 163 15.07 6.44 11.20
N VAL A 164 15.72 7.42 11.81
CA VAL A 164 17.04 7.88 11.38
C VAL A 164 18.09 7.16 12.21
N PHE A 165 19.12 6.65 11.56
CA PHE A 165 20.26 5.96 12.16
C PHE A 165 21.55 6.59 11.65
N PRO A 166 22.61 6.67 12.45
CA PRO A 166 23.93 7.01 11.96
C PRO A 166 24.46 5.87 11.06
N LEU A 167 25.39 6.17 10.17
CA LEU A 167 25.92 5.18 9.22
C LEU A 167 26.53 3.96 9.91
N GLU A 168 27.14 4.16 11.07
CA GLU A 168 27.74 3.11 11.90
C GLU A 168 26.72 2.07 12.39
N SER A 169 25.44 2.47 12.50
CA SER A 169 24.33 1.59 12.88
C SER A 169 23.62 0.95 11.67
N ALA A 170 24.26 0.90 10.50
CA ALA A 170 23.65 0.36 9.27
C ALA A 170 23.17 -1.09 9.45
N ALA A 171 23.92 -1.93 10.14
CA ALA A 171 23.56 -3.33 10.41
C ALA A 171 22.27 -3.41 11.26
N GLU A 172 22.15 -2.62 12.32
CA GLU A 172 20.98 -2.54 13.17
C GLU A 172 19.74 -2.07 12.36
N ALA A 173 19.90 -1.02 11.57
CA ALA A 173 18.85 -0.47 10.71
C ALA A 173 18.37 -1.49 9.67
N PHE A 174 19.29 -2.28 9.11
CA PHE A 174 18.99 -3.35 8.17
C PHE A 174 18.22 -4.49 8.85
N ASP A 175 18.66 -4.94 10.02
CA ASP A 175 17.99 -6.00 10.78
C ASP A 175 16.56 -5.56 11.19
N LEU A 176 16.39 -4.31 11.60
CA LEU A 176 15.08 -3.75 11.93
C LEU A 176 14.13 -3.80 10.73
N MET A 177 14.64 -3.46 9.55
CA MET A 177 13.90 -3.51 8.29
C MET A 177 13.55 -4.95 7.90
N MET A 178 14.52 -5.85 7.90
CA MET A 178 14.34 -7.25 7.52
C MET A 178 13.35 -7.99 8.41
N ASN A 179 13.33 -7.68 9.70
CA ASN A 179 12.38 -8.24 10.67
C ASN A 179 11.00 -7.56 10.65
N GLY A 180 10.73 -6.62 9.73
CA GLY A 180 9.45 -5.91 9.61
C GLY A 180 9.11 -5.02 10.81
N LYS A 181 10.12 -4.65 11.63
CA LYS A 181 9.97 -3.83 12.83
C LYS A 181 10.12 -2.33 12.56
N ALA A 182 10.67 -1.95 11.39
CA ALA A 182 10.81 -0.54 11.02
C ALA A 182 9.45 0.17 10.93
N ARG A 183 9.38 1.43 11.36
CA ARG A 183 8.16 2.27 11.35
C ARG A 183 8.42 3.64 10.69
N PHE A 184 8.52 3.72 9.35
CA PHE A 184 8.41 2.59 8.39
C PHE A 184 9.66 2.51 7.51
N ARG A 185 10.46 3.57 7.45
CA ARG A 185 11.68 3.64 6.65
C ARG A 185 12.87 3.80 7.58
N ALA A 186 13.84 2.91 7.46
CA ALA A 186 15.15 3.13 8.06
C ALA A 186 15.98 4.01 7.13
N VAL A 187 16.51 5.11 7.62
CA VAL A 187 17.30 6.09 6.87
C VAL A 187 18.65 6.22 7.56
N LEU A 188 19.71 6.04 6.81
CA LEU A 188 21.07 6.23 7.31
C LEU A 188 21.50 7.68 7.01
N THR A 189 22.19 8.29 7.98
CA THR A 189 22.83 9.60 7.81
C THR A 189 24.35 9.44 7.84
N THR A 190 25.03 10.19 6.98
CA THR A 190 26.51 10.15 6.84
C THR A 190 27.22 11.13 7.76
N GLY A 191 26.51 11.68 8.74
CA GLY A 191 27.01 12.67 9.68
C GLY A 191 27.02 14.09 9.12
N ASN A 192 26.58 15.02 9.91
CA ASN A 192 27.02 16.42 10.00
C ASN A 192 26.90 16.82 11.44
#